data_8eaf3a158e7ba34c647f846b2f038aa6
#
_entry.id   8eaf3a158e7ba34c647f846b2f038aa6
#
_cell.length_a   1.000
_cell.length_b   1.000
_cell.length_c   1.000
_cell.angle_alpha   90.00
_cell.angle_beta   90.00
_cell.angle_gamma   90.00
#
_symmetry.space_group_name_H-M   'P 1'
#
loop_
_entity.id
_entity.type
_entity.pdbx_description
1 polymer ?
#
loop_
_entity_poly.entity_id
_entity_poly.type
_entity_poly.pdbx_seq_one_letter_code
_entity_poly.pdbx_strand_id
1 'polypeptide(L)'
;VIILLANHYLKLPATIRSRLQHFALDRISAEQFSDYVQNQLPDAGASQQQLLMNLSNQMPLQALEVAQSAWLPLRQEFLQDWQKLVMQKNMPMAIATKWNKNLNFSDFAQMFEYLLSDLICVKLNQTVKNIDLEFNVLAEQYSLEALFKIYEDYNGTMCLCLLLKGK
;
A
#
# COMPACT_ATOMS: atom_id res chain seq x y z
N VAL A 1 34.99 8.10 0.35
CA VAL A 1 34.14 7.33 1.28
C VAL A 1 33.23 6.46 0.44
N ILE A 2 33.13 5.16 0.78
CA ILE A 2 32.20 4.20 0.12
C ILE A 2 31.16 3.83 1.16
N ILE A 3 29.87 3.96 0.80
CA ILE A 3 28.73 3.58 1.63
C ILE A 3 28.05 2.40 0.96
N LEU A 4 27.90 1.28 1.69
CA LEU A 4 27.18 0.09 1.24
C LEU A 4 25.85 0.00 2.01
N LEU A 5 24.73 -0.09 1.29
CA LEU A 5 23.42 -0.36 1.84
C LEU A 5 23.10 -1.85 1.67
N ALA A 6 22.76 -2.53 2.74
CA ALA A 6 22.42 -3.94 2.72
C ALA A 6 21.26 -4.24 3.66
N ASN A 7 20.25 -4.98 3.18
CA ASN A 7 19.13 -5.44 4.02
C ASN A 7 19.54 -6.58 4.97
N HIS A 8 20.61 -7.28 4.65
CA HIS A 8 21.11 -8.40 5.43
C HIS A 8 22.63 -8.35 5.55
N TYR A 9 23.13 -7.78 6.63
CA TYR A 9 24.54 -7.63 6.89
C TYR A 9 25.31 -8.98 6.82
N LEU A 10 24.71 -10.07 7.37
CA LEU A 10 25.35 -11.40 7.39
C LEU A 10 25.50 -12.05 6.01
N LYS A 11 24.77 -11.60 4.98
CA LYS A 11 24.92 -12.06 3.59
C LYS A 11 26.13 -11.45 2.88
N LEU A 12 26.73 -10.40 3.45
CA LEU A 12 27.95 -9.83 2.90
C LEU A 12 29.16 -10.75 3.15
N PRO A 13 30.08 -10.89 2.18
CA PRO A 13 31.32 -11.65 2.37
C PRO A 13 32.10 -11.15 3.59
N ALA A 14 32.71 -12.07 4.33
CA ALA A 14 33.47 -11.76 5.54
C ALA A 14 34.62 -10.76 5.27
N THR A 15 35.24 -10.85 4.11
CA THR A 15 36.30 -9.93 3.65
C THR A 15 35.83 -8.48 3.50
N ILE A 16 34.55 -8.28 3.16
CA ILE A 16 33.94 -6.95 3.08
C ILE A 16 33.54 -6.50 4.48
N ARG A 17 32.86 -7.37 5.25
CA ARG A 17 32.40 -7.03 6.60
C ARG A 17 33.54 -6.60 7.53
N SER A 18 34.69 -7.24 7.43
CA SER A 18 35.85 -6.91 8.28
C SER A 18 36.50 -5.55 8.00
N ARG A 19 36.18 -4.94 6.86
CA ARG A 19 36.72 -3.63 6.42
C ARG A 19 35.74 -2.48 6.50
N LEU A 20 34.51 -2.76 6.93
CA LEU A 20 33.44 -1.78 7.04
C LEU A 20 33.07 -1.51 8.49
N GLN A 21 32.76 -0.25 8.76
CA GLN A 21 32.06 0.11 9.98
C GLN A 21 30.57 -0.17 9.77
N HIS A 22 29.99 -0.98 10.67
CA HIS A 22 28.57 -1.32 10.62
C HIS A 22 27.75 -0.28 11.39
N PHE A 23 26.75 0.29 10.70
CA PHE A 23 25.71 1.11 11.30
C PHE A 23 24.38 0.40 11.12
N ALA A 24 23.79 -0.08 12.21
CA ALA A 24 22.44 -0.61 12.19
C ALA A 24 21.45 0.57 12.05
N LEU A 25 20.55 0.47 11.06
CA LEU A 25 19.42 1.38 10.92
C LEU A 25 18.22 0.71 11.59
N ASP A 26 17.94 1.14 12.81
CA ASP A 26 16.79 0.65 13.56
C ASP A 26 15.48 1.24 13.03
N ARG A 27 14.39 0.56 13.30
CA ARG A 27 13.06 1.09 12.99
C ARG A 27 12.79 2.33 13.84
N ILE A 28 12.17 3.32 13.22
CA ILE A 28 11.74 4.54 13.90
C ILE A 28 10.65 4.19 14.91
N SER A 29 10.69 4.78 16.11
CA SER A 29 9.63 4.61 17.09
C SER A 29 8.33 5.30 16.63
N ALA A 30 7.17 4.89 17.19
CA ALA A 30 5.90 5.53 16.89
C ALA A 30 5.89 7.02 17.24
N GLU A 31 6.58 7.42 18.31
CA GLU A 31 6.74 8.82 18.70
C GLU A 31 7.54 9.61 17.67
N GLN A 32 8.69 9.11 17.27
CA GLN A 32 9.53 9.75 16.24
C GLN A 32 8.80 9.86 14.89
N PHE A 33 8.00 8.85 14.54
CA PHE A 33 7.14 8.89 13.35
C PHE A 33 6.10 10.00 13.48
N SER A 34 5.39 10.05 14.61
CA SER A 34 4.34 11.04 14.87
C SER A 34 4.91 12.47 14.84
N ASP A 35 6.03 12.70 15.52
CA ASP A 35 6.71 14.01 15.55
C ASP A 35 7.13 14.44 14.14
N TYR A 36 7.69 13.52 13.36
CA TYR A 36 8.09 13.84 11.99
C TYR A 36 6.89 14.18 11.11
N VAL A 37 5.83 13.36 11.15
CA VAL A 37 4.62 13.58 10.34
C VAL A 37 3.92 14.87 10.77
N GLN A 38 3.83 15.15 12.08
CA GLN A 38 3.22 16.37 12.60
C GLN A 38 3.97 17.63 12.14
N ASN A 39 5.30 17.59 12.09
CA ASN A 39 6.11 18.70 11.61
C ASN A 39 5.92 18.96 10.10
N GLN A 40 5.68 17.94 9.31
CA GLN A 40 5.51 18.04 7.86
C GLN A 40 4.04 18.27 7.44
N LEU A 41 3.10 17.77 8.23
CA LEU A 41 1.65 17.83 8.00
C LEU A 41 0.96 18.33 9.29
N PRO A 42 1.09 19.61 9.65
CA PRO A 42 0.57 20.15 10.90
C PRO A 42 -0.95 20.02 11.03
N ASP A 43 -1.67 19.99 9.92
CA ASP A 43 -3.13 19.88 9.89
C ASP A 43 -3.63 18.41 10.00
N ALA A 44 -2.72 17.43 10.00
CA ALA A 44 -3.10 16.02 10.12
C ALA A 44 -3.53 15.67 11.55
N GLY A 45 -4.81 15.35 11.72
CA GLY A 45 -5.32 14.87 13.01
C GLY A 45 -4.78 13.50 13.41
N ALA A 46 -4.93 13.12 14.69
CA ALA A 46 -4.41 11.86 15.22
C ALA A 46 -4.87 10.61 14.43
N SER A 47 -6.14 10.57 14.00
CA SER A 47 -6.68 9.47 13.20
C SER A 47 -6.01 9.36 11.83
N GLN A 48 -5.71 10.50 11.19
CA GLN A 48 -5.01 10.54 9.91
C GLN A 48 -3.55 10.12 10.07
N GLN A 49 -2.87 10.53 11.13
CA GLN A 49 -1.51 10.10 11.43
C GLN A 49 -1.43 8.59 11.64
N GLN A 50 -2.38 8.01 12.38
CA GLN A 50 -2.46 6.57 12.59
C GLN A 50 -2.70 5.82 11.28
N LEU A 51 -3.58 6.33 10.41
CA LEU A 51 -3.82 5.77 9.08
C LEU A 51 -2.53 5.81 8.23
N LEU A 52 -1.85 6.95 8.19
CA LEU A 52 -0.60 7.11 7.45
C LEU A 52 0.50 6.18 7.98
N MET A 53 0.59 6.00 9.30
CA MET A 53 1.54 5.08 9.92
C MET A 53 1.30 3.63 9.48
N ASN A 54 0.04 3.21 9.42
CA ASN A 54 -0.32 1.86 8.97
C ASN A 54 -0.06 1.67 7.46
N LEU A 55 -0.48 2.62 6.62
CA LEU A 55 -0.30 2.55 5.17
C LEU A 55 1.17 2.59 4.76
N SER A 56 1.99 3.36 5.46
CA SER A 56 3.42 3.51 5.16
C SER A 56 4.32 2.46 5.83
N ASN A 57 3.76 1.50 6.59
CA ASN A 57 4.53 0.57 7.43
C ASN A 57 5.54 1.29 8.35
N GLN A 58 5.14 2.40 8.94
CA GLN A 58 5.97 3.26 9.81
C GLN A 58 7.17 3.91 9.10
N MET A 59 7.10 4.07 7.78
CA MET A 59 8.13 4.79 7.01
C MET A 59 7.72 6.26 6.81
N PRO A 60 8.37 7.25 7.45
CA PRO A 60 7.89 8.63 7.44
C PRO A 60 7.86 9.28 6.06
N LEU A 61 8.87 9.03 5.23
CA LEU A 61 8.89 9.56 3.85
C LEU A 61 7.75 8.98 3.01
N GLN A 62 7.51 7.68 3.12
CA GLN A 62 6.39 7.03 2.44
C GLN A 62 5.04 7.54 2.96
N ALA A 63 4.94 7.88 4.25
CA ALA A 63 3.72 8.48 4.80
C ALA A 63 3.40 9.82 4.14
N LEU A 64 4.40 10.66 3.86
CA LEU A 64 4.21 11.92 3.14
C LEU A 64 3.78 11.69 1.69
N GLU A 65 4.39 10.71 1.00
CA GLU A 65 3.99 10.34 -0.36
C GLU A 65 2.53 9.85 -0.40
N VAL A 66 2.14 8.99 0.55
CA VAL A 66 0.76 8.52 0.69
C VAL A 66 -0.20 9.68 0.99
N ALA A 67 0.17 10.58 1.91
CA ALA A 67 -0.66 11.74 2.27
C ALA A 67 -0.93 12.67 1.08
N GLN A 68 0.03 12.79 0.16
CA GLN A 68 -0.06 13.63 -1.04
C GLN A 68 -0.64 12.88 -2.25
N SER A 69 -0.90 11.58 -2.14
CA SER A 69 -1.41 10.79 -3.25
C SER A 69 -2.84 11.17 -3.63
N ALA A 70 -3.12 11.21 -4.94
CA ALA A 70 -4.45 11.48 -5.46
C ALA A 70 -5.47 10.39 -5.10
N TRP A 71 -4.99 9.17 -4.85
CA TRP A 71 -5.85 8.02 -4.56
C TRP A 71 -6.33 7.95 -3.11
N LEU A 72 -5.61 8.53 -2.15
CA LEU A 72 -5.94 8.42 -0.73
C LEU A 72 -7.40 8.81 -0.39
N PRO A 73 -7.92 9.96 -0.84
CA PRO A 73 -9.31 10.34 -0.59
C PRO A 73 -10.34 9.52 -1.36
N LEU A 74 -9.94 8.83 -2.42
CA LEU A 74 -10.85 8.11 -3.32
C LEU A 74 -11.08 6.64 -2.93
N ARG A 75 -10.35 6.12 -1.94
CA ARG A 75 -10.40 4.71 -1.51
C ARG A 75 -11.80 4.22 -1.16
N GLN A 76 -12.54 5.02 -0.38
CA GLN A 76 -13.89 4.67 0.05
C GLN A 76 -14.87 4.59 -1.12
N GLU A 77 -14.78 5.53 -2.06
CA GLU A 77 -15.60 5.54 -3.26
C GLU A 77 -15.30 4.32 -4.15
N PHE A 78 -14.02 3.99 -4.32
CA PHE A 78 -13.63 2.81 -5.07
C PHE A 78 -14.13 1.53 -4.41
N LEU A 79 -14.01 1.39 -3.09
CA LEU A 79 -14.50 0.23 -2.36
C LEU A 79 -16.01 0.04 -2.53
N GLN A 80 -16.79 1.13 -2.51
CA GLN A 80 -18.24 1.09 -2.77
C GLN A 80 -18.56 0.69 -4.22
N ASP A 81 -17.80 1.19 -5.19
CA ASP A 81 -17.98 0.81 -6.59
C ASP A 81 -17.62 -0.66 -6.82
N TRP A 82 -16.58 -1.17 -6.14
CA TRP A 82 -16.23 -2.57 -6.16
C TRP A 82 -17.33 -3.45 -5.55
N GLN A 83 -17.91 -3.06 -4.42
CA GLN A 83 -19.07 -3.75 -3.83
C GLN A 83 -20.25 -3.80 -4.80
N LYS A 84 -20.58 -2.69 -5.46
CA LYS A 84 -21.67 -2.64 -6.46
C LYS A 84 -21.38 -3.54 -7.66
N LEU A 85 -20.13 -3.64 -8.10
CA LEU A 85 -19.70 -4.49 -9.19
C LEU A 85 -19.95 -5.97 -8.85
N VAL A 86 -19.50 -6.41 -7.68
CA VAL A 86 -19.65 -7.80 -7.24
C VAL A 86 -21.11 -8.18 -7.03
N MET A 87 -21.91 -7.24 -6.54
CA MET A 87 -23.37 -7.42 -6.39
C MET A 87 -24.14 -7.27 -7.71
N GLN A 88 -23.45 -7.21 -8.84
CA GLN A 88 -24.02 -7.06 -10.19
C GLN A 88 -24.95 -5.82 -10.35
N LYS A 89 -24.72 -4.79 -9.54
CA LYS A 89 -25.51 -3.54 -9.59
C LYS A 89 -24.97 -2.54 -10.62
N ASN A 90 -23.73 -2.73 -11.09
CA ASN A 90 -23.08 -1.86 -12.07
C ASN A 90 -22.39 -2.66 -13.17
N MET A 91 -22.23 -2.05 -14.35
CA MET A 91 -21.50 -2.66 -15.47
C MET A 91 -19.97 -2.45 -15.30
N PRO A 92 -19.15 -3.51 -15.48
CA PRO A 92 -17.69 -3.43 -15.34
C PRO A 92 -17.05 -2.32 -16.18
N MET A 93 -17.51 -2.16 -17.44
CA MET A 93 -16.98 -1.13 -18.35
C MET A 93 -17.26 0.30 -17.88
N ALA A 94 -18.38 0.55 -17.24
CA ALA A 94 -18.72 1.87 -16.71
C ALA A 94 -17.78 2.24 -15.56
N ILE A 95 -17.51 1.27 -14.65
CA ILE A 95 -16.58 1.45 -13.53
C ILE A 95 -15.16 1.65 -14.05
N ALA A 96 -14.69 0.80 -14.98
CA ALA A 96 -13.37 0.94 -15.58
C ALA A 96 -13.17 2.32 -16.25
N THR A 97 -14.17 2.79 -16.99
CA THR A 97 -14.12 4.09 -17.66
C THR A 97 -14.08 5.24 -16.64
N LYS A 98 -14.85 5.15 -15.55
CA LYS A 98 -14.85 6.14 -14.46
C LYS A 98 -13.45 6.24 -13.84
N TRP A 99 -12.87 5.13 -13.45
CA TRP A 99 -11.61 5.12 -12.72
C TRP A 99 -10.39 5.45 -13.59
N ASN A 100 -10.43 5.11 -14.89
CA ASN A 100 -9.42 5.54 -15.85
C ASN A 100 -9.40 7.05 -16.09
N LYS A 101 -10.52 7.75 -15.79
CA LYS A 101 -10.58 9.22 -15.84
C LYS A 101 -10.15 9.88 -14.52
N ASN A 102 -10.40 9.24 -13.39
CA ASN A 102 -10.17 9.80 -12.06
C ASN A 102 -8.73 9.67 -11.58
N LEU A 103 -8.05 8.57 -11.95
CA LEU A 103 -6.69 8.27 -11.52
C LEU A 103 -5.85 7.82 -12.72
N ASN A 104 -4.56 8.16 -12.67
CA ASN A 104 -3.60 7.50 -13.54
C ASN A 104 -3.42 6.04 -13.12
N PHE A 105 -2.87 5.23 -14.02
CA PHE A 105 -2.73 3.79 -13.80
C PHE A 105 -1.87 3.44 -12.57
N SER A 106 -0.81 4.21 -12.30
CA SER A 106 0.07 3.95 -11.15
C SER A 106 -0.64 4.17 -9.82
N ASP A 107 -1.37 5.28 -9.69
CA ASP A 107 -2.12 5.60 -8.48
C ASP A 107 -3.27 4.62 -8.27
N PHE A 108 -3.98 4.26 -9.35
CA PHE A 108 -5.03 3.24 -9.30
C PHE A 108 -4.48 1.89 -8.84
N ALA A 109 -3.37 1.45 -9.42
CA ALA A 109 -2.72 0.19 -9.08
C ALA A 109 -2.30 0.15 -7.61
N GLN A 110 -1.69 1.21 -7.11
CA GLN A 110 -1.29 1.31 -5.71
C GLN A 110 -2.49 1.27 -4.77
N MET A 111 -3.55 2.04 -5.06
CA MET A 111 -4.79 2.00 -4.29
C MET A 111 -5.41 0.60 -4.26
N PHE A 112 -5.49 -0.05 -5.43
CA PHE A 112 -6.05 -1.40 -5.54
C PHE A 112 -5.26 -2.42 -4.74
N GLU A 113 -3.93 -2.36 -4.78
CA GLU A 113 -3.05 -3.24 -4.01
C GLU A 113 -3.31 -3.13 -2.50
N TYR A 114 -3.40 -1.91 -1.96
CA TYR A 114 -3.71 -1.71 -0.54
C TYR A 114 -5.06 -2.30 -0.16
N LEU A 115 -6.11 -2.02 -0.95
CA LEU A 115 -7.46 -2.51 -0.65
C LEU A 115 -7.58 -4.03 -0.80
N LEU A 116 -6.94 -4.61 -1.81
CA LEU A 116 -6.92 -6.08 -2.00
C LEU A 116 -6.15 -6.77 -0.88
N SER A 117 -5.02 -6.20 -0.45
CA SER A 117 -4.25 -6.69 0.70
C SER A 117 -5.10 -6.71 1.97
N ASP A 118 -5.86 -5.63 2.22
CA ASP A 118 -6.73 -5.54 3.39
C ASP A 118 -7.89 -6.53 3.33
N LEU A 119 -8.47 -6.78 2.15
CA LEU A 119 -9.48 -7.85 1.98
C LEU A 119 -8.93 -9.23 2.35
N ILE A 120 -7.68 -9.52 1.96
CA ILE A 120 -7.01 -10.77 2.33
C ILE A 120 -6.77 -10.81 3.84
N CYS A 121 -6.32 -9.69 4.45
CA CYS A 121 -6.12 -9.59 5.90
C CYS A 121 -7.41 -9.86 6.68
N VAL A 122 -8.55 -9.32 6.24
CA VAL A 122 -9.86 -9.58 6.86
C VAL A 122 -10.20 -11.07 6.82
N LYS A 123 -9.99 -11.74 5.67
CA LYS A 123 -10.22 -13.20 5.56
C LYS A 123 -9.32 -14.04 6.46
N LEU A 124 -8.12 -13.56 6.74
CA LEU A 124 -7.15 -14.20 7.62
C LEU A 124 -7.29 -13.79 9.09
N ASN A 125 -8.29 -12.97 9.44
CA ASN A 125 -8.48 -12.38 10.77
C ASN A 125 -7.24 -11.58 11.23
N GLN A 126 -6.59 -10.89 10.31
CA GLN A 126 -5.46 -10.02 10.59
C GLN A 126 -5.85 -8.54 10.56
N THR A 127 -4.98 -7.69 11.09
CA THR A 127 -5.17 -6.24 11.11
C THR A 127 -5.07 -5.65 9.70
N VAL A 128 -6.01 -4.77 9.36
CA VAL A 128 -6.02 -4.02 8.11
C VAL A 128 -5.22 -2.72 8.23
N LYS A 129 -4.71 -2.23 7.11
CA LYS A 129 -4.00 -0.96 7.06
C LYS A 129 -4.95 0.23 6.93
N ASN A 130 -6.01 0.08 6.14
CA ASN A 130 -7.07 1.07 5.99
C ASN A 130 -8.09 0.95 7.13
N ILE A 131 -7.71 1.42 8.32
CA ILE A 131 -8.51 1.32 9.56
C ILE A 131 -9.81 2.12 9.53
N ASP A 132 -9.94 3.03 8.58
CA ASP A 132 -11.09 3.91 8.35
C ASP A 132 -12.10 3.34 7.35
N LEU A 133 -11.86 2.13 6.80
CA LEU A 133 -12.72 1.49 5.81
C LEU A 133 -13.29 0.17 6.34
N GLU A 134 -14.50 -0.16 5.89
CA GLU A 134 -15.17 -1.41 6.23
C GLU A 134 -15.12 -2.39 5.06
N PHE A 135 -14.49 -3.54 5.28
CA PHE A 135 -14.28 -4.56 4.25
C PHE A 135 -15.20 -5.77 4.37
N ASN A 136 -15.92 -5.94 5.48
CA ASN A 136 -16.65 -7.17 5.81
C ASN A 136 -17.64 -7.57 4.69
N VAL A 137 -18.46 -6.63 4.22
CA VAL A 137 -19.46 -6.90 3.17
C VAL A 137 -18.82 -7.39 1.88
N LEU A 138 -17.68 -6.81 1.49
CA LEU A 138 -16.97 -7.22 0.28
C LEU A 138 -16.21 -8.53 0.50
N ALA A 139 -15.62 -8.71 1.67
CA ALA A 139 -14.90 -9.93 2.04
C ALA A 139 -15.81 -11.17 2.04
N GLU A 140 -17.08 -11.05 2.45
CA GLU A 140 -18.05 -12.13 2.40
C GLU A 140 -18.31 -12.66 0.98
N GLN A 141 -18.16 -11.82 -0.04
CA GLN A 141 -18.42 -12.17 -1.44
C GLN A 141 -17.30 -12.99 -2.08
N TYR A 142 -16.14 -13.11 -1.44
CA TYR A 142 -14.98 -13.80 -1.99
C TYR A 142 -14.53 -14.96 -1.10
N SER A 143 -14.08 -16.05 -1.73
CA SER A 143 -13.25 -17.04 -1.06
C SER A 143 -11.81 -16.53 -0.95
N LEU A 144 -11.04 -17.07 0.00
CA LEU A 144 -9.61 -16.72 0.13
C LEU A 144 -8.81 -17.08 -1.14
N GLU A 145 -9.13 -18.22 -1.75
CA GLU A 145 -8.53 -18.66 -3.02
C GLU A 145 -8.80 -17.68 -4.16
N ALA A 146 -10.02 -17.15 -4.25
CA ALA A 146 -10.38 -16.16 -5.26
C ALA A 146 -9.59 -14.86 -5.07
N LEU A 147 -9.41 -14.40 -3.82
CA LEU A 147 -8.62 -13.21 -3.53
C LEU A 147 -7.14 -13.40 -3.88
N PHE A 148 -6.55 -14.56 -3.58
CA PHE A 148 -5.18 -14.86 -3.97
C PHE A 148 -5.01 -14.92 -5.49
N LYS A 149 -5.97 -15.50 -6.20
CA LYS A 149 -5.95 -15.50 -7.66
C LYS A 149 -6.00 -14.08 -8.24
N ILE A 150 -6.87 -13.21 -7.72
CA ILE A 150 -6.92 -11.79 -8.11
C ILE A 150 -5.55 -11.12 -7.85
N TYR A 151 -4.92 -11.42 -6.72
CA TYR A 151 -3.61 -10.87 -6.38
C TYR A 151 -2.49 -11.34 -7.31
N GLU A 152 -2.50 -12.61 -7.70
CA GLU A 152 -1.57 -13.18 -8.69
C GLU A 152 -1.75 -12.54 -10.07
N ASP A 153 -2.99 -12.43 -10.55
CA ASP A 153 -3.34 -11.81 -11.83
C ASP A 153 -2.95 -10.32 -11.85
N TYR A 154 -3.18 -9.62 -10.75
CA TYR A 154 -2.74 -8.23 -10.56
C TYR A 154 -1.21 -8.11 -10.68
N ASN A 155 -0.46 -8.91 -9.93
CA ASN A 155 1.02 -8.88 -9.96
C ASN A 155 1.56 -9.24 -11.35
N GLY A 156 0.98 -10.21 -12.04
CA GLY A 156 1.32 -10.57 -13.43
C GLY A 156 1.11 -9.38 -14.37
N THR A 157 -0.01 -8.69 -14.27
CA THR A 157 -0.34 -7.50 -15.06
C THR A 157 0.61 -6.34 -14.78
N MET A 158 0.92 -6.08 -13.51
CA MET A 158 1.85 -5.02 -13.09
C MET A 158 3.26 -5.29 -13.61
N CYS A 159 3.73 -6.52 -13.56
CA CYS A 159 5.03 -6.93 -14.10
C CYS A 159 5.13 -6.66 -15.61
N LEU A 160 4.10 -7.02 -16.37
CA LEU A 160 4.02 -6.75 -17.82
C LEU A 160 4.02 -5.24 -18.12
N CYS A 161 3.27 -4.44 -17.38
CA CYS A 161 3.23 -2.99 -17.55
C CYS A 161 4.59 -2.33 -17.29
N LEU A 162 5.35 -2.81 -16.29
CA LEU A 162 6.68 -2.30 -15.98
C LEU A 162 7.68 -2.66 -17.11
N LEU A 163 7.62 -3.87 -17.66
CA LEU A 163 8.46 -4.29 -18.77
C LEU A 163 8.20 -3.51 -20.07
N LEU A 164 6.95 -3.09 -20.29
CA LEU A 164 6.57 -2.30 -21.47
C LEU A 164 6.94 -0.81 -21.34
N LYS A 165 7.01 -0.26 -20.13
CA LYS A 165 7.44 1.14 -19.88
C LYS A 165 8.96 1.33 -19.95
N GLY A 166 9.75 0.26 -19.92
CA GLY A 166 11.22 0.29 -19.98
C GLY A 166 11.79 0.28 -21.41
N LYS A 167 10.96 0.47 -22.41
CA LYS A 167 11.33 0.70 -23.81
C LYS A 167 10.92 2.11 -24.19
#